data_8250daa0e86accc9b152145667f80733
#
_entry.id   8250daa0e86accc9b152145667f80733
#
_cell.length_a   1.000
_cell.length_b   1.000
_cell.length_c   1.000
_cell.angle_alpha   90.00
_cell.angle_beta   90.00
_cell.angle_gamma   90.00
#
_symmetry.space_group_name_H-M   'P 1'
#
loop_
_entity.id
_entity.type
_entity.pdbx_description
1 polymer ?
#
loop_
_entity_poly.entity_id
_entity_poly.type
_entity_poly.pdbx_seq_one_letter_code
_entity_poly.pdbx_strand_id
1 'polypeptide(L)'
;MRARLSLWLLVLAALVGLGGCASFQTRFDYEADLIAKRGQPKHVWINEDGTRTLEYSTQPKGETCWMYTVDASGRIVEQLDALDHRNHNRVKPGMTVEQVQRTLGAHRSVQRFPRLNEEVWDWNVPNPYPGILATFLNVHFIDGKVERTSYTYVYYNDPGDFGWFGSGLHYGIGFGIGHGVHPYGRFDFGWPRSGWYGHYGW
;
A
#
# COMPACT_ATOMS: atom_id res chain seq x y z
N MET A 1 33.05 -36.59 -31.36
CA MET A 1 31.57 -36.34 -31.33
C MET A 1 31.00 -36.11 -29.93
N ARG A 2 31.48 -36.80 -28.88
CA ARG A 2 30.96 -36.67 -27.49
C ARG A 2 31.13 -35.26 -26.87
N ALA A 3 32.28 -34.59 -27.12
CA ALA A 3 32.53 -33.25 -26.55
C ALA A 3 31.60 -32.16 -27.09
N ARG A 4 31.16 -32.24 -28.34
CA ARG A 4 30.23 -31.28 -28.94
C ARG A 4 28.79 -31.43 -28.39
N LEU A 5 28.38 -32.66 -28.09
CA LEU A 5 27.08 -32.96 -27.52
C LEU A 5 26.97 -32.40 -26.09
N SER A 6 28.05 -32.51 -25.29
CA SER A 6 28.11 -31.97 -23.93
C SER A 6 28.02 -30.44 -23.91
N LEU A 7 28.60 -29.75 -24.88
CA LEU A 7 28.57 -28.29 -25.00
C LEU A 7 27.14 -27.80 -25.30
N TRP A 8 26.42 -28.47 -26.19
CA TRP A 8 25.03 -28.13 -26.52
C TRP A 8 24.07 -28.36 -25.35
N LEU A 9 24.29 -29.39 -24.54
CA LEU A 9 23.50 -29.64 -23.33
C LEU A 9 23.72 -28.57 -22.27
N LEU A 10 24.96 -28.06 -22.11
CA LEU A 10 25.25 -26.96 -21.19
C LEU A 10 24.63 -25.65 -21.65
N VAL A 11 24.65 -25.36 -22.96
CA VAL A 11 23.99 -24.16 -23.51
C VAL A 11 22.48 -24.25 -23.36
N LEU A 12 21.88 -25.43 -23.58
CA LEU A 12 20.45 -25.64 -23.38
C LEU A 12 20.04 -25.46 -21.90
N ALA A 13 20.83 -25.98 -20.96
CA ALA A 13 20.63 -25.83 -19.53
C ALA A 13 20.75 -24.38 -19.09
N ALA A 14 21.70 -23.61 -19.65
CA ALA A 14 21.85 -22.19 -19.37
C ALA A 14 20.67 -21.36 -19.91
N LEU A 15 20.13 -21.72 -21.07
CA LEU A 15 18.95 -21.05 -21.64
C LEU A 15 17.66 -21.30 -20.83
N VAL A 16 17.51 -22.49 -20.24
CA VAL A 16 16.37 -22.81 -19.36
C VAL A 16 16.49 -22.11 -18.00
N GLY A 17 17.74 -21.89 -17.52
CA GLY A 17 17.99 -21.18 -16.25
C GLY A 17 17.75 -19.65 -16.30
N LEU A 18 17.70 -19.05 -17.50
CA LEU A 18 17.43 -17.61 -17.70
C LEU A 18 15.94 -17.30 -17.80
N GLY A 19 15.05 -18.28 -17.67
CA GLY A 19 13.62 -18.08 -17.45
C GLY A 19 13.38 -17.40 -16.09
N GLY A 20 13.74 -16.12 -16.00
CA GLY A 20 13.57 -15.29 -14.81
C GLY A 20 12.13 -15.38 -14.33
N CYS A 21 11.94 -15.40 -13.00
CA CYS A 21 10.67 -15.20 -12.34
C CYS A 21 10.07 -13.87 -12.78
N ALA A 22 9.46 -13.83 -13.96
CA ALA A 22 8.48 -12.80 -14.28
C ALA A 22 7.37 -12.98 -13.24
N SER A 23 7.22 -12.05 -12.35
CA SER A 23 6.04 -11.98 -11.48
C SER A 23 4.84 -11.91 -12.41
N PHE A 24 4.20 -13.06 -12.65
CA PHE A 24 2.97 -13.14 -13.44
C PHE A 24 1.86 -12.47 -12.65
N GLN A 25 1.80 -11.15 -12.73
CA GLN A 25 0.61 -10.42 -12.35
C GLN A 25 -0.50 -10.87 -13.29
N THR A 26 -1.43 -11.66 -12.77
CA THR A 26 -2.56 -12.16 -13.56
C THR A 26 -3.34 -10.95 -14.08
N ARG A 27 -3.23 -10.70 -15.37
CA ARG A 27 -4.01 -9.68 -16.06
C ARG A 27 -5.31 -10.31 -16.51
N PHE A 28 -6.39 -9.59 -16.28
CA PHE A 28 -7.72 -9.96 -16.75
C PHE A 28 -8.13 -9.03 -17.88
N ASP A 29 -8.73 -9.57 -18.92
CA ASP A 29 -9.24 -8.80 -20.05
C ASP A 29 -10.72 -8.48 -19.91
N TYR A 30 -11.48 -9.35 -19.21
CA TYR A 30 -12.93 -9.20 -19.03
C TYR A 30 -13.35 -9.36 -17.58
N GLU A 31 -14.39 -8.60 -17.20
CA GLU A 31 -15.02 -8.64 -15.87
C GLU A 31 -15.48 -10.05 -15.50
N ALA A 32 -16.06 -10.79 -16.47
CA ALA A 32 -16.55 -12.15 -16.22
C ALA A 32 -15.44 -13.09 -15.74
N ASP A 33 -14.25 -13.03 -16.35
CA ASP A 33 -13.10 -13.85 -15.97
C ASP A 33 -12.55 -13.43 -14.61
N LEU A 34 -12.53 -12.12 -14.34
CA LEU A 34 -12.13 -11.57 -13.05
C LEU A 34 -13.05 -12.07 -11.93
N ILE A 35 -14.38 -11.97 -12.11
CA ILE A 35 -15.37 -12.43 -11.14
C ILE A 35 -15.30 -13.96 -10.97
N ALA A 36 -15.16 -14.72 -12.05
CA ALA A 36 -15.02 -16.17 -11.99
C ALA A 36 -13.78 -16.60 -11.18
N LYS A 37 -12.69 -15.84 -11.25
CA LYS A 37 -11.42 -16.14 -10.57
C LYS A 37 -11.35 -15.60 -9.15
N ARG A 38 -11.81 -14.37 -8.90
CA ARG A 38 -11.66 -13.65 -7.62
C ARG A 38 -12.95 -13.51 -6.82
N GLY A 39 -14.10 -13.89 -7.39
CA GLY A 39 -15.41 -13.66 -6.78
C GLY A 39 -15.89 -12.23 -7.00
N GLN A 40 -16.95 -11.85 -6.29
CA GLN A 40 -17.53 -10.51 -6.37
C GLN A 40 -16.60 -9.44 -5.80
N PRO A 41 -16.57 -8.24 -6.39
CA PRO A 41 -15.83 -7.10 -5.83
C PRO A 41 -16.42 -6.69 -4.46
N LYS A 42 -15.59 -6.12 -3.59
CA LYS A 42 -16.05 -5.54 -2.32
C LYS A 42 -16.89 -4.29 -2.53
N HIS A 43 -16.54 -3.50 -3.54
CA HIS A 43 -17.27 -2.30 -3.91
C HIS A 43 -17.23 -2.09 -5.43
N VAL A 44 -18.26 -1.40 -5.95
CA VAL A 44 -18.34 -0.99 -7.36
C VAL A 44 -18.61 0.50 -7.41
N TRP A 45 -17.67 1.25 -7.98
CA TRP A 45 -17.77 2.68 -8.20
C TRP A 45 -18.25 2.95 -9.62
N ILE A 46 -19.28 3.77 -9.76
CA ILE A 46 -19.72 4.28 -11.06
C ILE A 46 -18.93 5.55 -11.36
N ASN A 47 -18.29 5.61 -12.52
CA ASN A 47 -17.51 6.75 -12.96
C ASN A 47 -18.34 7.67 -13.86
N GLU A 48 -17.96 8.95 -13.93
CA GLU A 48 -18.68 9.97 -14.71
C GLU A 48 -18.66 9.70 -16.23
N ASP A 49 -17.64 8.98 -16.71
CA ASP A 49 -17.48 8.57 -18.11
C ASP A 49 -18.29 7.31 -18.47
N GLY A 50 -19.12 6.80 -17.55
CA GLY A 50 -19.94 5.61 -17.74
C GLY A 50 -19.20 4.29 -17.53
N THR A 51 -17.90 4.32 -17.21
CA THR A 51 -17.16 3.12 -16.79
C THR A 51 -17.48 2.76 -15.34
N ARG A 52 -17.08 1.58 -14.90
CA ARG A 52 -17.20 1.13 -13.50
C ARG A 52 -15.84 0.71 -12.98
N THR A 53 -15.52 1.07 -11.74
CA THR A 53 -14.32 0.58 -11.06
C THR A 53 -14.71 -0.47 -10.03
N LEU A 54 -14.18 -1.68 -10.20
CA LEU A 54 -14.40 -2.82 -9.31
C LEU A 54 -13.26 -2.87 -8.29
N GLU A 55 -13.61 -2.82 -7.01
CA GLU A 55 -12.66 -2.82 -5.90
C GLU A 55 -12.48 -4.22 -5.31
N TYR A 56 -11.23 -4.69 -5.28
CA TYR A 56 -10.80 -5.92 -4.62
C TYR A 56 -9.76 -5.61 -3.55
N SER A 57 -10.21 -5.09 -2.43
CA SER A 57 -9.37 -4.72 -1.30
C SER A 57 -9.13 -5.91 -0.37
N THR A 58 -7.88 -6.08 0.09
CA THR A 58 -7.51 -7.05 1.13
C THR A 58 -7.55 -6.45 2.54
N GLN A 59 -7.83 -5.14 2.64
CA GLN A 59 -7.98 -4.46 3.93
C GLN A 59 -9.06 -5.10 4.82
N PRO A 60 -8.93 -5.06 6.13
CA PRO A 60 -7.88 -4.39 6.94
C PRO A 60 -6.61 -5.24 7.16
N LYS A 61 -6.57 -6.49 6.73
CA LYS A 61 -5.48 -7.43 7.05
C LYS A 61 -4.36 -7.47 6.02
N GLY A 62 -4.69 -7.25 4.76
CA GLY A 62 -3.72 -7.29 3.66
C GLY A 62 -3.28 -5.89 3.22
N GLU A 63 -2.34 -5.86 2.29
CA GLU A 63 -1.60 -4.67 1.87
C GLU A 63 -1.92 -4.26 0.43
N THR A 64 -2.96 -4.83 -0.19
CA THR A 64 -3.31 -4.58 -1.60
C THR A 64 -4.76 -4.14 -1.74
N CYS A 65 -4.99 -3.29 -2.73
CA CYS A 65 -6.32 -2.92 -3.19
C CYS A 65 -6.33 -2.82 -4.71
N TRP A 66 -6.72 -3.93 -5.35
CA TRP A 66 -6.82 -3.98 -6.80
C TRP A 66 -8.05 -3.26 -7.28
N MET A 67 -7.85 -2.28 -8.15
CA MET A 67 -8.88 -1.53 -8.85
C MET A 67 -8.89 -1.94 -10.32
N TYR A 68 -10.06 -2.34 -10.82
CA TYR A 68 -10.27 -2.71 -12.22
C TYR A 68 -11.30 -1.77 -12.82
N THR A 69 -10.91 -0.94 -13.76
CA THR A 69 -11.86 -0.10 -14.51
C THR A 69 -12.41 -0.91 -15.69
N VAL A 70 -13.72 -1.00 -15.77
CA VAL A 70 -14.47 -1.81 -16.73
C VAL A 70 -15.36 -0.90 -17.58
N ASP A 71 -15.30 -1.05 -18.90
CA ASP A 71 -16.16 -0.33 -19.82
C ASP A 71 -17.58 -0.93 -19.91
N ALA A 72 -18.45 -0.31 -20.69
CA ALA A 72 -19.83 -0.75 -20.88
C ALA A 72 -19.95 -2.15 -21.53
N SER A 73 -18.91 -2.63 -22.22
CA SER A 73 -18.87 -3.97 -22.83
C SER A 73 -18.41 -5.07 -21.87
N GLY A 74 -18.00 -4.69 -20.64
CA GLY A 74 -17.43 -5.61 -19.66
C GLY A 74 -15.93 -5.87 -19.85
N ARG A 75 -15.26 -5.09 -20.70
CA ARG A 75 -13.81 -5.18 -20.91
C ARG A 75 -13.08 -4.37 -19.84
N ILE A 76 -11.99 -4.93 -19.30
CA ILE A 76 -11.12 -4.25 -18.34
C ILE A 76 -10.16 -3.35 -19.12
N VAL A 77 -10.30 -2.04 -18.94
CA VAL A 77 -9.50 -1.01 -19.60
C VAL A 77 -8.32 -0.53 -18.75
N GLU A 78 -8.44 -0.64 -17.41
CA GLU A 78 -7.38 -0.32 -16.47
C GLU A 78 -7.34 -1.35 -15.33
N GLN A 79 -6.13 -1.69 -14.89
CA GLN A 79 -5.88 -2.53 -13.74
C GLN A 79 -4.70 -1.95 -12.96
N LEU A 80 -4.90 -1.62 -11.68
CA LEU A 80 -3.84 -1.11 -10.81
C LEU A 80 -4.02 -1.60 -9.37
N ASP A 81 -2.93 -1.73 -8.63
CA ASP A 81 -2.98 -1.84 -7.17
C ASP A 81 -2.92 -0.42 -6.59
N ALA A 82 -4.03 0.03 -6.03
CA ALA A 82 -4.17 1.37 -5.48
C ALA A 82 -3.22 1.62 -4.29
N LEU A 83 -2.81 0.56 -3.58
CA LEU A 83 -1.92 0.63 -2.41
C LEU A 83 -0.44 0.40 -2.74
N ASP A 84 -0.08 0.23 -4.03
CA ASP A 84 1.32 0.30 -4.44
C ASP A 84 1.86 1.72 -4.17
N HIS A 85 3.07 1.82 -3.58
CA HIS A 85 3.67 3.10 -3.17
C HIS A 85 3.73 4.15 -4.30
N ARG A 86 3.82 3.71 -5.57
CA ARG A 86 3.79 4.59 -6.75
C ARG A 86 2.46 5.33 -6.93
N ASN A 87 1.39 4.81 -6.33
CA ASN A 87 0.04 5.35 -6.43
C ASN A 87 -0.36 6.22 -5.24
N HIS A 88 0.41 6.24 -4.15
CA HIS A 88 0.08 7.04 -2.96
C HIS A 88 0.03 8.54 -3.25
N ASN A 89 0.84 9.02 -4.21
CA ASN A 89 0.85 10.42 -4.63
C ASN A 89 -0.42 10.85 -5.40
N ARG A 90 -1.32 9.93 -5.71
CA ARG A 90 -2.66 10.25 -6.28
C ARG A 90 -3.56 10.92 -5.26
N VAL A 91 -3.34 10.68 -3.96
CA VAL A 91 -4.01 11.42 -2.90
C VAL A 91 -3.42 12.81 -2.81
N LYS A 92 -4.25 13.83 -2.94
CA LYS A 92 -3.85 15.24 -2.96
C LYS A 92 -4.56 16.02 -1.87
N PRO A 93 -3.92 17.05 -1.30
CA PRO A 93 -4.61 18.01 -0.43
C PRO A 93 -5.88 18.54 -1.07
N GLY A 94 -6.92 18.69 -0.26
CA GLY A 94 -8.24 19.16 -0.69
C GLY A 94 -9.19 18.09 -1.22
N MET A 95 -8.74 16.86 -1.47
CA MET A 95 -9.63 15.75 -1.82
C MET A 95 -10.60 15.44 -0.69
N THR A 96 -11.83 15.09 -1.05
CA THR A 96 -12.85 14.63 -0.08
C THR A 96 -12.57 13.19 0.35
N VAL A 97 -13.20 12.76 1.45
CA VAL A 97 -13.15 11.36 1.94
C VAL A 97 -13.57 10.39 0.83
N GLU A 98 -14.65 10.69 0.09
CA GLU A 98 -15.11 9.83 -1.01
C GLU A 98 -14.07 9.73 -2.13
N GLN A 99 -13.45 10.84 -2.52
CA GLN A 99 -12.39 10.85 -3.54
C GLN A 99 -11.20 10.01 -3.13
N VAL A 100 -10.82 10.05 -1.83
CA VAL A 100 -9.75 9.20 -1.30
C VAL A 100 -10.16 7.73 -1.32
N GLN A 101 -11.40 7.39 -0.93
CA GLN A 101 -11.89 6.01 -1.02
C GLN A 101 -11.94 5.50 -2.45
N ARG A 102 -12.35 6.33 -3.42
CA ARG A 102 -12.29 5.98 -4.85
C ARG A 102 -10.85 5.77 -5.34
N THR A 103 -9.88 6.42 -4.69
CA THR A 103 -8.46 6.35 -5.07
C THR A 103 -7.74 5.17 -4.44
N LEU A 104 -7.95 4.91 -3.13
CA LEU A 104 -7.22 3.91 -2.34
C LEU A 104 -8.07 2.69 -1.97
N GLY A 105 -9.39 2.76 -2.12
CA GLY A 105 -10.34 1.75 -1.66
C GLY A 105 -10.63 1.80 -0.17
N ALA A 106 -11.20 0.71 0.34
CA ALA A 106 -11.55 0.58 1.76
C ALA A 106 -10.33 0.78 2.66
N HIS A 107 -10.48 1.60 3.68
CA HIS A 107 -9.47 1.85 4.71
C HIS A 107 -9.39 0.71 5.73
N ARG A 108 -8.30 0.68 6.51
CA ARG A 108 -8.09 -0.27 7.62
C ARG A 108 -8.76 0.22 8.89
N SER A 109 -8.48 1.44 9.33
CA SER A 109 -9.07 2.04 10.52
C SER A 109 -9.18 3.56 10.43
N VAL A 110 -9.94 4.14 11.38
CA VAL A 110 -10.13 5.59 11.50
C VAL A 110 -9.84 5.99 12.94
N GLN A 111 -9.00 7.01 13.11
CA GLN A 111 -8.74 7.66 14.39
C GLN A 111 -9.29 9.09 14.34
N ARG A 112 -9.95 9.52 15.41
CA ARG A 112 -10.51 10.87 15.51
C ARG A 112 -9.85 11.65 16.61
N PHE A 113 -9.47 12.88 16.28
CA PHE A 113 -8.85 13.84 17.18
C PHE A 113 -9.75 15.09 17.33
N PRO A 114 -10.80 15.05 18.17
CA PRO A 114 -11.82 16.11 18.23
C PRO A 114 -11.25 17.49 18.55
N ARG A 115 -10.18 17.57 19.35
CA ARG A 115 -9.53 18.84 19.71
C ARG A 115 -8.85 19.53 18.53
N LEU A 116 -8.46 18.75 17.52
CA LEU A 116 -7.78 19.23 16.31
C LEU A 116 -8.74 19.30 15.13
N ASN A 117 -9.99 18.86 15.31
CA ASN A 117 -10.95 18.65 14.23
C ASN A 117 -10.38 17.78 13.10
N GLU A 118 -9.57 16.77 13.48
CA GLU A 118 -8.83 15.93 12.55
C GLU A 118 -9.32 14.48 12.63
N GLU A 119 -9.53 13.87 11.48
CA GLU A 119 -9.67 12.43 11.31
C GLU A 119 -8.47 11.88 10.54
N VAL A 120 -7.90 10.80 11.03
CA VAL A 120 -6.82 10.09 10.34
C VAL A 120 -7.32 8.73 9.93
N TRP A 121 -7.33 8.49 8.62
CA TRP A 121 -7.68 7.21 8.04
C TRP A 121 -6.40 6.50 7.62
N ASP A 122 -6.29 5.22 7.94
CA ASP A 122 -5.08 4.46 7.61
C ASP A 122 -5.37 3.25 6.71
N TRP A 123 -4.38 2.93 5.87
CA TRP A 123 -4.33 1.77 4.99
C TRP A 123 -3.06 0.99 5.28
N ASN A 124 -3.17 -0.33 5.39
CA ASN A 124 -2.01 -1.22 5.43
C ASN A 124 -1.41 -1.28 4.02
N VAL A 125 -0.14 -0.95 3.88
CA VAL A 125 0.54 -0.85 2.57
C VAL A 125 1.82 -1.66 2.56
N PRO A 126 2.34 -2.07 1.38
CA PRO A 126 3.58 -2.83 1.29
C PRO A 126 4.75 -2.12 1.97
N ASN A 127 5.56 -2.90 2.68
CA ASN A 127 6.74 -2.39 3.36
C ASN A 127 7.79 -1.91 2.34
N PRO A 128 8.26 -0.65 2.43
CA PRO A 128 9.24 -0.11 1.49
C PRO A 128 10.66 -0.63 1.73
N TYR A 129 10.97 -1.11 2.95
CA TYR A 129 12.31 -1.54 3.34
C TYR A 129 12.29 -2.82 4.16
N PRO A 130 13.37 -3.64 4.10
CA PRO A 130 13.55 -4.78 5.01
C PRO A 130 13.58 -4.35 6.48
N GLY A 131 13.11 -5.21 7.38
CA GLY A 131 13.12 -4.97 8.83
C GLY A 131 11.90 -4.21 9.37
N ILE A 132 11.03 -3.73 8.50
CA ILE A 132 9.72 -3.18 8.88
C ILE A 132 8.72 -4.34 8.98
N LEU A 133 8.01 -4.41 10.10
CA LEU A 133 6.96 -5.41 10.31
C LEU A 133 5.67 -5.05 9.57
N ALA A 134 5.28 -3.77 9.63
CA ALA A 134 4.12 -3.25 8.93
C ALA A 134 4.30 -1.76 8.60
N THR A 135 3.68 -1.31 7.51
CA THR A 135 3.62 0.09 7.11
C THR A 135 2.17 0.51 6.92
N PHE A 136 1.82 1.67 7.46
CA PHE A 136 0.51 2.26 7.26
C PHE A 136 0.63 3.61 6.54
N LEU A 137 -0.12 3.77 5.45
CA LEU A 137 -0.35 5.06 4.85
C LEU A 137 -1.47 5.75 5.64
N ASN A 138 -1.20 6.92 6.18
CA ASN A 138 -2.18 7.72 6.91
C ASN A 138 -2.60 8.92 6.05
N VAL A 139 -3.91 9.11 5.91
CA VAL A 139 -4.49 10.30 5.28
C VAL A 139 -5.18 11.10 6.35
N HIS A 140 -4.75 12.34 6.52
CA HIS A 140 -5.23 13.27 7.54
C HIS A 140 -6.29 14.17 6.93
N PHE A 141 -7.48 14.16 7.49
CA PHE A 141 -8.61 14.98 7.06
C PHE A 141 -8.91 16.05 8.10
N ILE A 142 -9.06 17.30 7.64
CA ILE A 142 -9.62 18.42 8.41
C ILE A 142 -10.84 18.89 7.64
N ASP A 143 -11.97 19.04 8.33
CA ASP A 143 -13.26 19.40 7.73
C ASP A 143 -13.65 18.52 6.53
N GLY A 144 -13.33 17.22 6.60
CA GLY A 144 -13.64 16.23 5.55
C GLY A 144 -12.80 16.33 4.29
N LYS A 145 -11.72 17.12 4.31
CA LYS A 145 -10.77 17.27 3.20
C LYS A 145 -9.38 16.86 3.61
N VAL A 146 -8.65 16.24 2.68
CA VAL A 146 -7.25 15.88 2.90
C VAL A 146 -6.42 17.13 3.16
N GLU A 147 -5.77 17.14 4.32
CA GLU A 147 -4.75 18.14 4.66
C GLU A 147 -3.36 17.65 4.22
N ARG A 148 -3.03 16.41 4.61
CA ARG A 148 -1.73 15.80 4.32
C ARG A 148 -1.81 14.27 4.35
N THR A 149 -0.73 13.63 3.90
CA THR A 149 -0.48 12.20 4.09
C THR A 149 0.78 11.99 4.93
N SER A 150 0.85 10.86 5.64
CA SER A 150 2.03 10.44 6.39
C SER A 150 2.14 8.91 6.40
N TYR A 151 3.25 8.39 6.95
CA TYR A 151 3.44 6.95 7.13
C TYR A 151 3.68 6.62 8.59
N THR A 152 3.14 5.48 9.03
CA THR A 152 3.49 4.83 10.29
C THR A 152 4.25 3.56 9.97
N TYR A 153 5.45 3.41 10.55
CA TYR A 153 6.27 2.22 10.44
C TYR A 153 6.26 1.46 11.76
N VAL A 154 6.01 0.15 11.67
CA VAL A 154 6.08 -0.77 12.82
C VAL A 154 7.33 -1.61 12.63
N TYR A 155 8.22 -1.58 13.62
CA TYR A 155 9.48 -2.31 13.59
C TYR A 155 9.42 -3.54 14.49
N TYR A 156 10.26 -4.55 14.21
CA TYR A 156 10.56 -5.58 15.18
C TYR A 156 11.28 -4.96 16.37
N ASN A 157 10.99 -5.44 17.57
CA ASN A 157 11.80 -5.08 18.72
C ASN A 157 13.23 -5.52 18.45
N ASP A 158 14.17 -4.59 18.45
CA ASP A 158 15.57 -4.92 18.53
C ASP A 158 15.84 -5.49 19.93
N PRO A 159 16.40 -6.72 20.08
CA PRO A 159 16.77 -7.28 21.39
C PRO A 159 17.71 -6.39 22.20
N GLY A 160 18.38 -5.42 21.56
CA GLY A 160 19.23 -4.41 22.22
C GLY A 160 18.47 -3.26 22.89
N ASP A 161 17.20 -3.06 22.57
CA ASP A 161 16.36 -1.96 23.10
C ASP A 161 15.46 -2.42 24.28
N PHE A 162 15.86 -3.49 24.98
CA PHE A 162 15.18 -3.98 26.19
C PHE A 162 15.41 -3.04 27.38
N GLY A 163 14.98 -1.79 27.24
CA GLY A 163 14.72 -0.91 28.37
C GLY A 163 13.32 -1.14 28.91
N TRP A 164 13.20 -1.98 29.95
CA TRP A 164 12.14 -2.07 30.95
C TRP A 164 10.67 -2.40 30.54
N PHE A 165 10.27 -2.31 29.27
CA PHE A 165 8.91 -2.72 28.87
C PHE A 165 8.99 -3.90 27.93
N GLY A 166 8.77 -5.11 28.49
CA GLY A 166 8.80 -6.34 27.75
C GLY A 166 7.91 -6.30 26.49
N SER A 167 8.40 -6.88 25.41
CA SER A 167 7.70 -7.27 24.17
C SER A 167 6.63 -6.27 23.66
N GLY A 168 6.99 -5.02 23.42
CA GLY A 168 6.14 -4.03 22.77
C GLY A 168 6.55 -3.82 21.31
N LEU A 169 5.59 -3.68 20.42
CA LEU A 169 5.81 -3.17 19.07
C LEU A 169 6.11 -1.66 19.15
N HIS A 170 7.21 -1.22 18.55
CA HIS A 170 7.48 0.21 18.41
C HIS A 170 6.74 0.74 17.17
N TYR A 171 5.93 1.78 17.37
CA TYR A 171 5.25 2.48 16.29
C TYR A 171 6.03 3.76 15.96
N GLY A 172 6.43 3.90 14.70
CA GLY A 172 6.99 5.15 14.20
C GLY A 172 6.01 5.81 13.24
N ILE A 173 5.72 7.09 13.41
CA ILE A 173 4.94 7.89 12.47
C ILE A 173 5.92 8.77 11.69
N GLY A 174 5.98 8.60 10.37
CA GLY A 174 6.80 9.43 9.48
C GLY A 174 5.94 10.44 8.73
N PHE A 175 6.36 11.69 8.67
CA PHE A 175 5.73 12.73 7.87
C PHE A 175 6.52 12.92 6.59
N GLY A 176 5.87 12.72 5.44
CA GLY A 176 6.47 13.00 4.14
C GLY A 176 5.94 14.32 3.58
N ILE A 177 6.76 15.38 3.61
CA ILE A 177 6.59 16.50 2.69
C ILE A 177 7.46 16.17 1.49
N GLY A 178 6.87 15.54 0.50
CA GLY A 178 7.19 15.46 -0.91
C GLY A 178 8.63 15.52 -1.41
N HIS A 179 9.67 15.08 -0.70
CA HIS A 179 11.00 14.86 -1.28
C HIS A 179 11.82 13.92 -0.39
N GLY A 180 12.10 12.72 -0.91
CA GLY A 180 13.18 11.86 -0.47
C GLY A 180 13.12 11.40 0.99
N VAL A 181 12.43 10.29 1.23
CA VAL A 181 12.39 9.64 2.54
C VAL A 181 13.76 9.03 2.84
N HIS A 182 14.47 9.53 3.84
CA HIS A 182 15.63 8.85 4.39
C HIS A 182 15.20 7.93 5.54
N PRO A 183 15.62 6.64 5.56
CA PRO A 183 15.15 5.65 6.53
C PRO A 183 15.66 5.86 7.97
N TYR A 184 16.46 6.90 8.23
CA TYR A 184 17.11 7.14 9.53
C TYR A 184 16.97 8.60 10.00
N GLY A 185 15.74 9.08 10.16
CA GLY A 185 15.48 10.40 10.72
C GLY A 185 14.71 10.30 12.05
N ARG A 186 15.24 10.86 13.13
CA ARG A 186 14.52 11.09 14.39
C ARG A 186 13.88 12.46 14.32
N PHE A 187 12.56 12.54 14.44
CA PHE A 187 11.88 13.82 14.68
C PHE A 187 11.21 13.80 16.06
N ASP A 188 11.59 14.75 16.86
CA ASP A 188 10.93 15.06 18.11
C ASP A 188 9.83 16.09 17.83
N PHE A 189 8.58 15.66 17.75
CA PHE A 189 7.46 16.57 17.78
C PHE A 189 7.09 16.83 19.24
N GLY A 190 7.25 18.07 19.67
CA GLY A 190 6.86 18.54 20.99
C GLY A 190 5.35 18.46 21.21
N TRP A 191 4.85 17.28 21.47
CA TRP A 191 3.50 17.06 22.01
C TRP A 191 3.57 17.17 23.53
N PRO A 192 2.54 17.72 24.16
CA PRO A 192 2.49 17.72 25.62
C PRO A 192 2.49 16.27 26.10
N ARG A 193 3.35 15.98 27.05
CA ARG A 193 3.60 14.68 27.69
C ARG A 193 2.31 13.98 28.09
N SER A 194 1.80 13.14 27.24
CA SER A 194 0.92 12.04 27.56
C SER A 194 1.43 10.79 26.81
N GLY A 195 2.53 10.25 27.28
CA GLY A 195 2.91 8.85 27.21
C GLY A 195 3.11 8.17 25.85
N TRP A 196 3.14 8.88 24.70
CA TRP A 196 3.32 8.27 23.39
C TRP A 196 4.64 8.75 22.77
N TYR A 197 5.65 7.90 22.85
CA TYR A 197 6.89 8.12 22.09
C TYR A 197 6.72 7.51 20.72
N GLY A 198 6.43 8.33 19.72
CA GLY A 198 6.52 7.94 18.32
C GLY A 198 7.97 8.13 17.86
N HIS A 199 8.61 7.09 17.35
CA HIS A 199 9.83 7.23 16.56
C HIS A 199 9.40 7.48 15.11
N TYR A 200 9.89 8.56 14.56
CA TYR A 200 9.63 8.94 13.17
C TYR A 200 10.85 8.52 12.35
N GLY A 201 10.61 7.63 11.39
CA GLY A 201 11.60 7.26 10.38
C GLY A 201 11.15 7.82 9.03
N TRP A 202 12.08 8.31 8.28
CA TRP A 202 11.91 8.86 6.94
C TRP A 202 12.15 7.77 5.91
#